data_70cadace29269d0f73641fb29fcc4696
#
_entry.id   70cadace29269d0f73641fb29fcc4696
#
_cell.length_a   1.000
_cell.length_b   1.000
_cell.length_c   1.000
_cell.angle_alpha   90.00
_cell.angle_beta   90.00
_cell.angle_gamma   90.00
#
_symmetry.space_group_name_H-M   'P 1'
#
loop_
_entity.id
_entity.type
_entity.pdbx_description
1 polymer ?
#
loop_
_entity_poly.entity_id
_entity_poly.type
_entity_poly.pdbx_seq_one_letter_code
_entity_poly.pdbx_strand_id
1 'polypeptide(L)'
;MFNKDCFLDHIAIAVENLDNAEKIYRDLGLEFNHREVVEDQQVTTSFAHIDENAHVELLEPINGQGPIAKYLEKKGPGIHHMCYRVPDVAKKSQELRDLGYNLLYEAPRKGANNCLVNFIHPKSTGGVLIEIAQKM
;
A
#
# COMPACT_ATOMS: atom_id res chain seq x y z
N MET A 1 -15.04 7.45 -14.19
CA MET A 1 -14.67 6.06 -13.82
C MET A 1 -13.26 5.76 -14.30
N PHE A 2 -12.50 4.97 -13.53
CA PHE A 2 -11.17 4.55 -13.95
C PHE A 2 -11.22 3.79 -15.28
N ASN A 3 -10.12 3.87 -16.04
CA ASN A 3 -9.90 3.03 -17.19
C ASN A 3 -10.01 1.55 -16.75
N LYS A 4 -10.49 0.67 -17.65
CA LYS A 4 -10.67 -0.75 -17.34
C LYS A 4 -9.39 -1.47 -16.86
N ASP A 5 -8.22 -0.92 -17.20
CA ASP A 5 -6.94 -1.48 -16.77
C ASP A 5 -6.45 -0.89 -15.44
N CYS A 6 -7.25 -0.02 -14.84
CA CYS A 6 -6.96 0.61 -13.55
C CYS A 6 -8.06 0.26 -12.57
N PHE A 7 -7.68 -0.06 -11.33
CA PHE A 7 -8.65 -0.40 -10.29
C PHE A 7 -8.03 -0.18 -8.91
N LEU A 8 -8.89 -0.15 -7.91
CA LEU A 8 -8.43 -0.14 -6.52
C LEU A 8 -7.73 -1.47 -6.23
N ASP A 9 -6.43 -1.42 -5.94
CA ASP A 9 -5.65 -2.62 -5.64
C ASP A 9 -5.79 -3.01 -4.17
N HIS A 10 -5.59 -2.06 -3.26
CA HIS A 10 -5.73 -2.33 -1.84
C HIS A 10 -5.88 -1.08 -1.00
N ILE A 11 -6.36 -1.32 0.21
CA ILE A 11 -6.33 -0.37 1.32
C ILE A 11 -5.31 -0.91 2.31
N ALA A 12 -4.29 -0.12 2.63
CA ALA A 12 -3.22 -0.52 3.52
C ALA A 12 -3.42 0.08 4.90
N ILE A 13 -3.33 -0.77 5.91
CA ILE A 13 -3.61 -0.41 7.30
C ILE A 13 -2.38 -0.72 8.14
N ALA A 14 -1.86 0.30 8.83
CA ALA A 14 -0.75 0.14 9.76
C ALA A 14 -1.26 -0.47 11.06
N VAL A 15 -0.62 -1.54 11.50
CA VAL A 15 -1.01 -2.27 12.69
C VAL A 15 0.21 -2.57 13.57
N GLU A 16 -0.02 -2.72 14.87
CA GLU A 16 1.06 -3.06 15.80
C GLU A 16 1.33 -4.55 15.83
N ASN A 17 0.29 -5.37 15.57
CA ASN A 17 0.40 -6.82 15.63
C ASN A 17 -0.57 -7.44 14.63
N LEU A 18 -0.04 -8.23 13.69
CA LEU A 18 -0.86 -8.84 12.63
C LEU A 18 -1.90 -9.81 13.19
N ASP A 19 -1.52 -10.66 14.13
CA ASP A 19 -2.45 -11.67 14.66
C ASP A 19 -3.69 -11.01 15.29
N ASN A 20 -3.47 -9.98 16.07
CA ASN A 20 -4.57 -9.26 16.71
C ASN A 20 -5.40 -8.47 15.69
N ALA A 21 -4.74 -7.84 14.73
CA ALA A 21 -5.42 -7.00 13.74
C ALA A 21 -6.26 -7.82 12.76
N GLU A 22 -5.81 -9.01 12.40
CA GLU A 22 -6.55 -9.89 11.47
C GLU A 22 -7.91 -10.32 12.04
N LYS A 23 -8.04 -10.36 13.37
CA LYS A 23 -9.22 -10.94 14.00
C LYS A 23 -10.53 -10.30 13.54
N ILE A 24 -10.63 -8.97 13.55
CA ILE A 24 -11.86 -8.30 13.12
C ILE A 24 -12.21 -8.60 11.66
N TYR A 25 -11.20 -8.68 10.81
CA TYR A 25 -11.43 -8.95 9.39
C TYR A 25 -11.82 -10.41 9.15
N ARG A 26 -11.22 -11.35 9.91
CA ARG A 26 -11.64 -12.76 9.88
C ARG A 26 -13.07 -12.92 10.37
N ASP A 27 -13.44 -12.21 11.41
CA ASP A 27 -14.81 -12.22 11.94
C ASP A 27 -15.81 -11.63 10.93
N LEU A 28 -15.38 -10.71 10.08
CA LEU A 28 -16.18 -10.19 8.96
C LEU A 28 -16.30 -11.19 7.80
N GLY A 29 -15.49 -12.24 7.78
CA GLY A 29 -15.52 -13.25 6.74
C GLY A 29 -14.34 -13.23 5.78
N LEU A 30 -13.34 -12.36 6.00
CA LEU A 30 -12.15 -12.31 5.15
C LEU A 30 -11.14 -13.38 5.57
N GLU A 31 -10.36 -13.88 4.60
CA GLU A 31 -9.37 -14.90 4.84
C GLU A 31 -7.95 -14.37 4.62
N PHE A 32 -7.08 -14.58 5.61
CA PHE A 32 -5.67 -14.22 5.55
C PHE A 32 -4.85 -15.52 5.48
N ASN A 33 -4.34 -15.84 4.30
CA ASN A 33 -3.64 -17.11 4.08
C ASN A 33 -2.15 -16.91 3.79
N HIS A 34 -1.70 -15.66 3.69
CA HIS A 34 -0.34 -15.39 3.25
C HIS A 34 0.20 -14.13 3.90
N ARG A 35 1.45 -14.21 4.34
CA ARG A 35 2.22 -13.05 4.81
C ARG A 35 3.49 -12.93 3.98
N GLU A 36 3.90 -11.71 3.74
CA GLU A 36 5.09 -11.43 2.96
C GLU A 36 5.95 -10.38 3.67
N VAL A 37 7.27 -10.60 3.69
CA VAL A 37 8.23 -9.62 4.18
C VAL A 37 8.66 -8.75 3.01
N VAL A 38 8.51 -7.44 3.15
CA VAL A 38 8.97 -6.44 2.18
C VAL A 38 10.12 -5.68 2.80
N GLU A 39 11.34 -6.15 2.54
CA GLU A 39 12.54 -5.63 3.21
C GLU A 39 12.80 -4.16 2.90
N ASP A 40 12.60 -3.73 1.65
CA ASP A 40 12.80 -2.34 1.26
C ASP A 40 11.94 -1.37 2.06
N GLN A 41 10.78 -1.82 2.54
CA GLN A 41 9.84 -1.02 3.32
C GLN A 41 9.85 -1.39 4.80
N GLN A 42 10.63 -2.37 5.17
CA GLN A 42 10.77 -2.86 6.56
C GLN A 42 9.43 -3.23 7.20
N VAL A 43 8.60 -3.96 6.46
CA VAL A 43 7.29 -4.41 6.93
C VAL A 43 7.06 -5.88 6.63
N THR A 44 6.21 -6.50 7.46
CA THR A 44 5.56 -7.76 7.13
C THR A 44 4.12 -7.43 6.76
N THR A 45 3.67 -7.92 5.61
CA THR A 45 2.32 -7.67 5.12
C THR A 45 1.47 -8.92 5.22
N SER A 46 0.19 -8.72 5.46
CA SER A 46 -0.82 -9.78 5.46
C SER A 46 -1.99 -9.34 4.59
N PHE A 47 -2.48 -10.22 3.73
CA PHE A 47 -3.46 -9.89 2.71
C PHE A 47 -4.75 -10.66 2.88
N ALA A 48 -5.88 -9.99 2.64
CA ALA A 48 -7.18 -10.64 2.50
C ALA A 48 -7.93 -10.02 1.34
N HIS A 49 -8.35 -10.83 0.38
CA HIS A 49 -9.12 -10.36 -0.76
C HIS A 49 -10.52 -9.93 -0.33
N ILE A 50 -10.98 -8.79 -0.85
CA ILE A 50 -12.34 -8.28 -0.67
C ILE A 50 -13.20 -8.72 -1.84
N ASP A 51 -12.67 -8.59 -3.05
CA ASP A 51 -13.32 -9.01 -4.29
C ASP A 51 -12.24 -9.47 -5.29
N GLU A 52 -12.57 -9.52 -6.56
CA GLU A 52 -11.64 -9.95 -7.61
C GLU A 52 -10.41 -9.07 -7.74
N ASN A 53 -10.52 -7.81 -7.38
CA ASN A 53 -9.47 -6.81 -7.60
C ASN A 53 -8.85 -6.31 -6.30
N ALA A 54 -9.69 -5.92 -5.34
CA ALA A 54 -9.23 -5.22 -4.14
C ALA A 54 -8.96 -6.17 -2.98
N HIS A 55 -7.96 -5.80 -2.17
CA HIS A 55 -7.70 -6.50 -0.93
C HIS A 55 -7.39 -5.53 0.21
N VAL A 56 -7.50 -6.02 1.43
CA VAL A 56 -6.98 -5.36 2.61
C VAL A 56 -5.54 -5.81 2.80
N GLU A 57 -4.66 -4.87 3.08
CA GLU A 57 -3.26 -5.17 3.38
C GLU A 57 -2.93 -4.62 4.75
N LEU A 58 -2.58 -5.50 5.68
CA LEU A 58 -2.17 -5.11 7.03
C LEU A 58 -0.64 -5.05 7.07
N LEU A 59 -0.11 -3.97 7.63
CA LEU A 59 1.33 -3.67 7.64
C LEU A 59 1.83 -3.63 9.07
N GLU A 60 2.70 -4.58 9.42
CA GLU A 60 3.37 -4.61 10.72
C GLU A 60 4.85 -4.29 10.54
N PRO A 61 5.42 -3.31 11.28
CA PRO A 61 6.82 -2.96 11.12
C PRO A 61 7.74 -4.08 11.62
N ILE A 62 8.89 -4.21 10.96
CA ILE A 62 9.94 -5.15 11.38
C ILE A 62 10.88 -4.43 12.33
N ASN A 63 11.05 -4.99 13.54
CA ASN A 63 11.99 -4.48 14.55
C ASN A 63 11.78 -2.99 14.89
N GLY A 64 10.55 -2.50 14.81
CA GLY A 64 10.26 -1.12 15.15
C GLY A 64 10.91 -0.10 14.23
N GLN A 65 11.25 -0.48 13.01
CA GLN A 65 11.95 0.39 12.06
C GLN A 65 11.12 0.65 10.81
N GLY A 66 11.48 1.71 10.09
CA GLY A 66 10.89 2.03 8.80
C GLY A 66 9.69 2.96 8.85
N PRO A 67 9.10 3.23 7.68
CA PRO A 67 8.00 4.21 7.56
C PRO A 67 6.76 3.87 8.38
N ILE A 68 6.39 2.59 8.45
CA ILE A 68 5.19 2.17 9.19
C ILE A 68 5.41 2.30 10.70
N ALA A 69 6.61 1.99 11.20
CA ALA A 69 6.93 2.21 12.61
C ALA A 69 6.80 3.69 12.97
N LYS A 70 7.30 4.58 12.12
CA LYS A 70 7.19 6.02 12.32
C LYS A 70 5.75 6.50 12.28
N TYR A 71 4.95 5.96 11.36
CA TYR A 71 3.53 6.28 11.28
C TYR A 71 2.80 5.89 12.56
N LEU A 72 3.01 4.66 13.04
CA LEU A 72 2.40 4.16 14.27
C LEU A 72 2.76 5.02 15.48
N GLU A 73 4.01 5.44 15.56
CA GLU A 73 4.49 6.30 16.65
C GLU A 73 3.77 7.65 16.66
N LYS A 74 3.55 8.24 15.49
CA LYS A 74 2.92 9.56 15.38
C LYS A 74 1.41 9.52 15.42
N LYS A 75 0.79 8.54 14.80
CA LYS A 75 -0.67 8.52 14.58
C LYS A 75 -1.38 7.31 15.17
N GLY A 76 -0.65 6.28 15.59
CA GLY A 76 -1.26 5.02 16.02
C GLY A 76 -1.77 4.19 14.84
N PRO A 77 -2.39 3.04 15.12
CA PRO A 77 -2.93 2.17 14.08
C PRO A 77 -4.02 2.86 13.26
N GLY A 78 -4.08 2.56 11.98
CA GLY A 78 -5.08 3.11 11.09
C GLY A 78 -4.72 2.98 9.63
N ILE A 79 -5.57 3.51 8.76
CA ILE A 79 -5.34 3.49 7.32
C ILE A 79 -4.09 4.32 7.00
N HIS A 80 -3.12 3.68 6.36
CA HIS A 80 -1.86 4.32 5.99
C HIS A 80 -1.91 4.87 4.57
N HIS A 81 -2.40 4.08 3.62
CA HIS A 81 -2.51 4.53 2.23
C HIS A 81 -3.55 3.71 1.47
N MET A 82 -3.88 4.21 0.28
CA MET A 82 -4.68 3.49 -0.70
C MET A 82 -3.82 3.28 -1.94
N CYS A 83 -3.96 2.12 -2.56
CA CYS A 83 -3.18 1.76 -3.74
C CYS A 83 -4.09 1.54 -4.95
N TYR A 84 -3.71 2.14 -6.06
CA TYR A 84 -4.40 1.95 -7.33
C TYR A 84 -3.50 1.20 -8.31
N ARG A 85 -4.06 0.17 -8.93
CA ARG A 85 -3.35 -0.58 -9.98
C ARG A 85 -3.37 0.23 -11.26
N VAL A 86 -2.20 0.33 -11.88
CA VAL A 86 -2.03 1.00 -13.19
C VAL A 86 -1.23 0.09 -14.12
N PRO A 87 -1.33 0.24 -15.45
CA PRO A 87 -0.59 -0.61 -16.39
C PRO A 87 0.93 -0.39 -16.36
N ASP A 88 1.37 0.84 -16.09
CA ASP A 88 2.78 1.22 -16.18
C ASP A 88 3.09 2.30 -15.14
N VAL A 89 3.73 1.91 -14.04
CA VAL A 89 4.03 2.83 -12.94
C VAL A 89 5.05 3.89 -13.33
N ALA A 90 6.08 3.51 -14.10
CA ALA A 90 7.10 4.47 -14.52
C ALA A 90 6.50 5.56 -15.39
N LYS A 91 5.67 5.18 -16.35
CA LYS A 91 4.97 6.11 -17.24
C LYS A 91 4.00 6.99 -16.46
N LYS A 92 3.19 6.40 -15.60
CA LYS A 92 2.23 7.16 -14.78
C LYS A 92 2.94 8.11 -13.84
N SER A 93 4.06 7.70 -13.24
CA SER A 93 4.85 8.58 -12.38
C SER A 93 5.33 9.80 -13.14
N GLN A 94 5.81 9.63 -14.37
CA GLN A 94 6.29 10.74 -15.18
C GLN A 94 5.15 11.66 -15.59
N GLU A 95 4.01 11.11 -16.00
CA GLU A 95 2.82 11.91 -16.30
C GLU A 95 2.41 12.77 -15.11
N LEU A 96 2.42 12.21 -13.91
CA LEU A 96 2.06 12.93 -12.68
C LEU A 96 3.10 14.01 -12.34
N ARG A 97 4.39 13.74 -12.54
CA ARG A 97 5.42 14.77 -12.36
C ARG A 97 5.23 15.93 -13.30
N ASP A 98 4.91 15.64 -14.56
CA ASP A 98 4.67 16.68 -15.57
C ASP A 98 3.46 17.55 -15.20
N LEU A 99 2.52 17.01 -14.45
CA LEU A 99 1.36 17.75 -13.94
C LEU A 99 1.64 18.48 -12.62
N GLY A 100 2.84 18.34 -12.06
CA GLY A 100 3.24 19.04 -10.83
C GLY A 100 3.13 18.25 -9.55
N TYR A 101 2.81 16.95 -9.59
CA TYR A 101 2.71 16.13 -8.40
C TYR A 101 4.09 15.62 -7.94
N ASN A 102 4.24 15.44 -6.64
CA ASN A 102 5.47 14.94 -6.04
C ASN A 102 5.42 13.43 -5.86
N LEU A 103 6.25 12.71 -6.60
CA LEU A 103 6.43 11.27 -6.46
C LEU A 103 7.57 11.01 -5.47
N LEU A 104 7.39 10.05 -4.55
CA LEU A 104 8.38 9.77 -3.51
C LEU A 104 9.64 9.11 -4.05
N TYR A 105 9.49 8.27 -5.08
CA TYR A 105 10.64 7.57 -5.67
C TYR A 105 10.93 8.14 -7.05
N GLU A 106 12.20 8.36 -7.32
CA GLU A 106 12.64 8.81 -8.64
C GLU A 106 12.36 7.72 -9.68
N ALA A 107 12.60 6.47 -9.33
CA ALA A 107 12.25 5.30 -10.12
C ALA A 107 11.39 4.36 -9.27
N PRO A 108 10.46 3.60 -9.90
CA PRO A 108 9.64 2.64 -9.16
C PRO A 108 10.49 1.62 -8.40
N ARG A 109 9.97 1.16 -7.28
CA ARG A 109 10.62 0.16 -6.41
C ARG A 109 9.76 -1.08 -6.31
N LYS A 110 10.37 -2.18 -5.90
CA LYS A 110 9.64 -3.40 -5.60
C LYS A 110 8.84 -3.23 -4.32
N GLY A 111 7.57 -3.61 -4.37
CA GLY A 111 6.69 -3.69 -3.22
C GLY A 111 6.22 -5.11 -3.01
N ALA A 112 5.17 -5.25 -2.21
CA ALA A 112 4.55 -6.54 -1.94
C ALA A 112 3.89 -7.12 -3.19
N ASN A 113 3.57 -8.40 -3.16
CA ASN A 113 2.77 -9.10 -4.16
C ASN A 113 3.32 -8.98 -5.58
N ASN A 114 4.66 -9.01 -5.71
CA ASN A 114 5.36 -8.95 -6.99
C ASN A 114 4.96 -7.74 -7.84
N CYS A 115 4.87 -6.56 -7.21
CA CYS A 115 4.52 -5.32 -7.87
C CYS A 115 5.70 -4.34 -7.90
N LEU A 116 5.73 -3.50 -8.93
CA LEU A 116 6.50 -2.25 -8.92
C LEU A 116 5.58 -1.16 -8.39
N VAL A 117 6.11 -0.30 -7.54
CA VAL A 117 5.31 0.72 -6.87
C VAL A 117 5.98 2.09 -6.88
N ASN A 118 5.15 3.11 -6.75
CA ASN A 118 5.57 4.47 -6.42
C ASN A 118 4.48 5.11 -5.57
N PHE A 119 4.81 6.19 -4.89
CA PHE A 119 3.89 6.90 -4.02
C PHE A 119 3.79 8.36 -4.42
N ILE A 120 2.59 8.92 -4.31
CA ILE A 120 2.35 10.34 -4.49
C ILE A 120 2.30 10.97 -3.09
N HIS A 121 3.14 12.00 -2.88
CA HIS A 121 3.24 12.64 -1.57
C HIS A 121 1.90 13.23 -1.15
N PRO A 122 1.50 13.10 0.14
CA PRO A 122 0.22 13.60 0.63
C PRO A 122 -0.01 15.10 0.38
N LYS A 123 1.04 15.91 0.32
CA LYS A 123 0.91 17.34 -0.01
C LYS A 123 0.31 17.57 -1.39
N SER A 124 0.52 16.63 -2.31
CA SER A 124 0.00 16.73 -3.67
C SER A 124 -1.42 16.19 -3.82
N THR A 125 -1.96 15.52 -2.79
CA THR A 125 -3.22 14.76 -2.90
C THR A 125 -4.28 15.21 -1.89
N GLY A 126 -4.05 16.32 -1.20
CA GLY A 126 -4.98 16.76 -0.17
C GLY A 126 -4.89 16.00 1.13
N GLY A 127 -3.77 15.34 1.40
CA GLY A 127 -3.50 14.69 2.69
C GLY A 127 -3.54 13.17 2.68
N VAL A 128 -3.83 12.54 1.54
CA VAL A 128 -3.87 11.07 1.43
C VAL A 128 -2.60 10.58 0.76
N LEU A 129 -1.90 9.65 1.38
CA LEU A 129 -0.80 8.96 0.72
C LEU A 129 -1.38 7.98 -0.30
N ILE A 130 -1.05 8.17 -1.56
CA ILE A 130 -1.55 7.34 -2.66
C ILE A 130 -0.39 6.53 -3.23
N GLU A 131 -0.59 5.23 -3.31
CA GLU A 131 0.33 4.31 -3.98
C GLU A 131 -0.21 3.97 -5.36
N ILE A 132 0.68 3.86 -6.34
CA ILE A 132 0.37 3.28 -7.65
C ILE A 132 1.22 2.04 -7.83
N ALA A 133 0.62 0.98 -8.37
CA ALA A 133 1.26 -0.33 -8.47
C ALA A 133 1.04 -0.95 -9.84
N GLN A 134 2.06 -1.66 -10.29
CA GLN A 134 2.05 -2.41 -11.55
C GLN A 134 2.47 -3.83 -11.23
N LYS A 135 1.69 -4.82 -11.66
CA LYS A 135 2.05 -6.22 -11.50
C LYS A 135 3.23 -6.56 -12.44
N MET A 136 4.26 -7.17 -11.90
CA MET A 136 5.38 -7.66 -12.71
C MET A 136 5.14 -9.04 -13.29
#